data_cd957898e1213bcca9878d65f1334bcb
#
_entry.id   cd957898e1213bcca9878d65f1334bcb
#
_cell.length_a   1.000
_cell.length_b   1.000
_cell.length_c   1.000
_cell.angle_alpha   90.00
_cell.angle_beta   90.00
_cell.angle_gamma   90.00
#
_symmetry.space_group_name_H-M   'P 1'
#
loop_
_entity.id
_entity.type
_entity.pdbx_description
1 polymer ?
#
loop_
_entity_poly.entity_id
_entity_poly.type
_entity_poly.pdbx_seq_one_letter_code
_entity_poly.pdbx_strand_id
1 'polypeptide(L)'
;PHDERLSDYHLLKAKESPSEFFIADHEKTAVRLLLSDFEVKSVFCTDKYWQKHKDLIERKLMDPNQCFVADKSIFEETIGFPVHQGFMAVGKQRWVEVKDLQFPILIVNTIVDSENIGSILRNAAAFGVQSILFDEKSASPYLRRSVRVSMGAIFQLQLAKVTSLSTALIGFKEKEGNLISLALPKENHQLQSKTKTVQEIGKPNNLVLIIGNEANGIEESVLDASDVIGYIPMKNKIDSLNVSHALAVALSHLL
;
A
#
# COMPACT_ATOMS: atom_id res chain seq x y z
N PRO A 1 25.37 -13.83 12.83
CA PRO A 1 24.27 -13.05 13.43
C PRO A 1 24.73 -11.67 13.93
N HIS A 2 26.02 -11.50 14.30
CA HIS A 2 26.55 -10.26 14.88
C HIS A 2 27.20 -9.30 13.87
N ASP A 3 27.02 -9.52 12.57
CA ASP A 3 27.53 -8.63 11.53
C ASP A 3 26.68 -7.34 11.48
N GLU A 4 27.31 -6.19 11.75
CA GLU A 4 26.63 -4.87 11.75
C GLU A 4 25.96 -4.54 10.43
N ARG A 5 26.45 -5.08 9.31
CA ARG A 5 25.85 -4.91 7.98
C ARG A 5 24.45 -5.52 7.87
N LEU A 6 24.13 -6.49 8.77
CA LEU A 6 22.82 -7.13 8.87
C LEU A 6 21.86 -6.38 9.82
N SER A 7 22.22 -5.18 10.29
CA SER A 7 21.42 -4.42 11.25
C SER A 7 19.96 -4.20 10.81
N ASP A 8 19.68 -4.08 9.53
CA ASP A 8 18.31 -3.93 9.02
C ASP A 8 17.47 -5.21 9.19
N TYR A 9 18.11 -6.37 9.26
CA TYR A 9 17.45 -7.68 9.41
C TYR A 9 17.35 -8.14 10.87
N HIS A 10 18.07 -7.50 11.78
CA HIS A 10 18.08 -7.91 13.18
C HIS A 10 16.73 -7.66 13.85
N LEU A 11 16.20 -8.70 14.51
CA LEU A 11 15.01 -8.63 15.36
C LEU A 11 13.81 -7.92 14.71
N LEU A 12 13.47 -8.33 13.49
CA LEU A 12 12.39 -7.71 12.70
C LEU A 12 11.03 -7.63 13.41
N LYS A 13 10.79 -8.44 14.47
CA LYS A 13 9.59 -8.35 15.29
C LYS A 13 9.53 -7.06 16.11
N ALA A 14 10.68 -6.49 16.46
CA ALA A 14 10.78 -5.30 17.33
C ALA A 14 10.86 -3.98 16.55
N LYS A 15 11.06 -4.03 15.23
CA LYS A 15 11.24 -2.83 14.40
C LYS A 15 9.96 -2.46 13.68
N GLU A 16 9.20 -1.54 14.25
CA GLU A 16 8.13 -0.78 13.58
C GLU A 16 8.51 0.69 13.36
N SER A 17 9.76 1.06 13.56
CA SER A 17 10.21 2.46 13.44
C SER A 17 10.23 2.94 11.98
N PRO A 18 9.81 4.18 11.72
CA PRO A 18 9.92 4.78 10.40
C PRO A 18 11.41 4.93 10.04
N SER A 19 11.88 4.13 9.12
CA SER A 19 13.18 4.28 8.48
C SER A 19 12.99 4.67 7.03
N GLU A 20 14.02 5.18 6.37
CA GLU A 20 13.95 5.42 4.92
C GLU A 20 13.97 4.12 4.10
N PHE A 21 14.18 2.98 4.77
CA PHE A 21 14.22 1.65 4.16
C PHE A 21 13.04 0.79 4.63
N PHE A 22 12.73 -0.23 3.84
CA PHE A 22 11.71 -1.24 4.16
C PHE A 22 12.23 -2.64 3.84
N ILE A 23 11.56 -3.65 4.40
CA ILE A 23 11.88 -5.06 4.17
C ILE A 23 10.84 -5.70 3.25
N ALA A 24 11.32 -6.28 2.16
CA ALA A 24 10.57 -7.24 1.35
C ALA A 24 10.91 -8.66 1.81
N ASP A 25 10.04 -9.26 2.62
CA ASP A 25 10.17 -10.64 3.06
C ASP A 25 9.38 -11.61 2.15
N HIS A 26 9.78 -12.86 2.10
CA HIS A 26 9.34 -13.91 1.18
C HIS A 26 9.86 -13.75 -0.26
N GLU A 27 10.15 -14.88 -0.85
CA GLU A 27 10.72 -14.99 -2.20
C GLU A 27 9.98 -14.13 -3.22
N LYS A 28 8.65 -14.28 -3.32
CA LYS A 28 7.86 -13.57 -4.34
C LYS A 28 7.95 -12.06 -4.22
N THR A 29 7.92 -11.54 -2.99
CA THR A 29 7.98 -10.08 -2.75
C THR A 29 9.38 -9.56 -3.00
N ALA A 30 10.42 -10.25 -2.50
CA ALA A 30 11.81 -9.86 -2.72
C ALA A 30 12.20 -9.92 -4.21
N VAL A 31 11.79 -10.96 -4.94
CA VAL A 31 12.02 -11.05 -6.40
C VAL A 31 11.35 -9.89 -7.13
N ARG A 32 10.12 -9.51 -6.78
CA ARG A 32 9.44 -8.37 -7.39
C ARG A 32 10.13 -7.05 -7.09
N LEU A 33 10.68 -6.89 -5.88
CA LEU A 33 11.51 -5.73 -5.56
C LEU A 33 12.78 -5.69 -6.43
N LEU A 34 13.48 -6.81 -6.57
CA LEU A 34 14.68 -6.90 -7.41
C LEU A 34 14.40 -6.62 -8.90
N LEU A 35 13.20 -6.94 -9.38
CA LEU A 35 12.76 -6.67 -10.76
C LEU A 35 12.22 -5.25 -10.96
N SER A 36 11.95 -4.50 -9.89
CA SER A 36 11.40 -3.14 -9.96
C SER A 36 12.50 -2.08 -10.10
N ASP A 37 12.07 -0.83 -10.29
CA ASP A 37 12.97 0.34 -10.35
C ASP A 37 13.37 0.87 -8.97
N PHE A 38 12.93 0.21 -7.89
CA PHE A 38 13.32 0.63 -6.55
C PHE A 38 14.80 0.41 -6.29
N GLU A 39 15.42 1.32 -5.56
CA GLU A 39 16.77 1.14 -5.03
C GLU A 39 16.77 0.00 -4.01
N VAL A 40 17.67 -0.97 -4.18
CA VAL A 40 17.87 -2.10 -3.28
C VAL A 40 19.17 -1.91 -2.53
N LYS A 41 19.07 -1.80 -1.20
CA LYS A 41 20.22 -1.63 -0.31
C LYS A 41 20.99 -2.94 -0.11
N SER A 42 20.26 -4.05 0.08
CA SER A 42 20.88 -5.34 0.35
C SER A 42 19.92 -6.50 0.14
N VAL A 43 20.48 -7.69 0.01
CA VAL A 43 19.77 -8.98 0.00
C VAL A 43 20.34 -9.87 1.09
N PHE A 44 19.48 -10.57 1.84
CA PHE A 44 19.84 -11.60 2.78
C PHE A 44 19.08 -12.87 2.48
N CYS A 45 19.80 -13.96 2.21
CA CYS A 45 19.18 -15.21 1.79
C CYS A 45 19.95 -16.45 2.24
N THR A 46 19.27 -17.60 2.18
CA THR A 46 19.94 -18.89 2.32
C THR A 46 20.57 -19.33 1.01
N ASP A 47 21.54 -20.25 1.06
CA ASP A 47 22.24 -20.76 -0.13
C ASP A 47 21.27 -21.27 -1.21
N LYS A 48 20.19 -21.95 -0.82
CA LYS A 48 19.12 -22.41 -1.74
C LYS A 48 18.58 -21.26 -2.61
N TYR A 49 18.31 -20.10 -2.00
CA TYR A 49 17.74 -18.95 -2.72
C TYR A 49 18.81 -18.15 -3.44
N TRP A 50 20.04 -18.12 -2.95
CA TRP A 50 21.18 -17.60 -3.67
C TRP A 50 21.36 -18.32 -5.00
N GLN A 51 21.48 -19.66 -4.98
CA GLN A 51 21.63 -20.47 -6.21
C GLN A 51 20.48 -20.25 -7.19
N LYS A 52 19.26 -20.09 -6.68
CA LYS A 52 18.06 -19.90 -7.51
C LYS A 52 18.00 -18.53 -8.19
N HIS A 53 18.47 -17.48 -7.53
CA HIS A 53 18.25 -16.09 -7.95
C HIS A 53 19.55 -15.30 -8.16
N LYS A 54 20.69 -15.97 -8.22
CA LYS A 54 22.03 -15.37 -8.33
C LYS A 54 22.10 -14.29 -9.41
N ASP A 55 21.74 -14.62 -10.64
CA ASP A 55 21.82 -13.71 -11.78
C ASP A 55 20.95 -12.44 -11.60
N LEU A 56 19.81 -12.58 -10.93
CA LEU A 56 18.93 -11.44 -10.64
C LEU A 56 19.53 -10.55 -9.57
N ILE A 57 20.07 -11.15 -8.51
CA ILE A 57 20.69 -10.43 -7.39
C ILE A 57 21.92 -9.67 -7.89
N GLU A 58 22.83 -10.33 -8.63
CA GLU A 58 24.06 -9.73 -9.17
C GLU A 58 23.77 -8.59 -10.16
N ARG A 59 22.69 -8.70 -10.95
CA ARG A 59 22.28 -7.60 -11.85
C ARG A 59 21.70 -6.41 -11.11
N LYS A 60 21.05 -6.64 -9.95
CA LYS A 60 20.37 -5.58 -9.19
C LYS A 60 21.30 -4.88 -8.21
N LEU A 61 22.18 -5.62 -7.55
CA LEU A 61 23.15 -5.08 -6.60
C LEU A 61 24.43 -4.70 -7.32
N MET A 62 24.82 -3.43 -7.22
CA MET A 62 26.07 -2.93 -7.82
C MET A 62 27.30 -3.39 -7.03
N ASP A 63 27.15 -3.65 -5.73
CA ASP A 63 28.20 -4.12 -4.84
C ASP A 63 27.88 -5.54 -4.33
N PRO A 64 28.72 -6.55 -4.64
CA PRO A 64 28.54 -7.90 -4.12
C PRO A 64 28.51 -7.98 -2.58
N ASN A 65 29.14 -7.03 -1.88
CA ASN A 65 29.12 -6.96 -0.42
C ASN A 65 27.74 -6.61 0.18
N GLN A 66 26.77 -6.27 -0.64
CA GLN A 66 25.38 -6.06 -0.25
C GLN A 66 24.52 -7.33 -0.27
N CYS A 67 25.12 -8.46 -0.69
CA CYS A 67 24.45 -9.77 -0.65
C CYS A 67 25.04 -10.64 0.47
N PHE A 68 24.17 -11.05 1.39
CA PHE A 68 24.51 -11.90 2.52
C PHE A 68 23.89 -13.28 2.33
N VAL A 69 24.73 -14.31 2.37
CA VAL A 69 24.29 -15.70 2.28
C VAL A 69 24.63 -16.43 3.57
N ALA A 70 23.69 -17.12 4.17
CA ALA A 70 23.87 -17.85 5.41
C ALA A 70 23.06 -19.14 5.46
N ASP A 71 23.46 -20.07 6.31
CA ASP A 71 22.64 -21.23 6.64
C ASP A 71 21.31 -20.81 7.27
N LYS A 72 20.29 -21.67 7.14
CA LYS A 72 18.95 -21.39 7.65
C LYS A 72 18.94 -21.07 9.14
N SER A 73 19.74 -21.74 9.95
CA SER A 73 19.84 -21.49 11.40
C SER A 73 20.35 -20.09 11.71
N ILE A 74 21.42 -19.66 11.03
CA ILE A 74 21.98 -18.30 11.18
C ILE A 74 20.98 -17.25 10.65
N PHE A 75 20.29 -17.55 9.55
CA PHE A 75 19.26 -16.69 9.00
C PHE A 75 18.15 -16.43 10.03
N GLU A 76 17.57 -17.51 10.60
CA GLU A 76 16.49 -17.45 11.60
C GLU A 76 16.94 -16.77 12.90
N GLU A 77 18.16 -17.03 13.36
CA GLU A 77 18.75 -16.36 14.51
C GLU A 77 18.85 -14.85 14.29
N THR A 78 19.35 -14.42 13.12
CA THR A 78 19.49 -13.01 12.76
C THR A 78 18.17 -12.26 12.77
N ILE A 79 17.14 -12.84 12.16
CA ILE A 79 15.81 -12.18 12.04
C ILE A 79 14.93 -12.35 13.30
N GLY A 80 15.28 -13.30 14.18
CA GLY A 80 14.61 -13.53 15.46
C GLY A 80 13.33 -14.38 15.41
N PHE A 81 13.08 -15.13 14.31
CA PHE A 81 11.94 -16.06 14.19
C PHE A 81 12.15 -17.11 13.11
N PRO A 82 11.48 -18.29 13.22
CA PRO A 82 11.57 -19.32 12.20
C PRO A 82 10.87 -18.91 10.90
N VAL A 83 11.42 -19.33 9.75
CA VAL A 83 10.86 -19.04 8.42
C VAL A 83 10.73 -20.30 7.56
N HIS A 84 9.73 -20.28 6.67
CA HIS A 84 9.62 -21.26 5.59
C HIS A 84 10.51 -20.92 4.38
N GLN A 85 10.73 -19.61 4.17
CA GLN A 85 11.50 -19.09 3.04
C GLN A 85 12.60 -18.15 3.55
N GLY A 86 13.84 -18.51 3.35
CA GLY A 86 15.00 -17.71 3.73
C GLY A 86 15.43 -16.79 2.59
N PHE A 87 14.60 -15.81 2.23
CA PHE A 87 14.89 -14.82 1.21
C PHE A 87 14.24 -13.47 1.54
N MET A 88 15.07 -12.46 1.78
CA MET A 88 14.68 -11.09 2.09
C MET A 88 15.52 -10.07 1.34
N ALA A 89 14.96 -8.91 1.08
CA ALA A 89 15.68 -7.77 0.52
C ALA A 89 15.27 -6.48 1.24
N VAL A 90 16.21 -5.56 1.37
CA VAL A 90 15.99 -4.21 1.88
C VAL A 90 15.90 -3.25 0.70
N GLY A 91 14.79 -2.53 0.59
CA GLY A 91 14.57 -1.49 -0.41
C GLY A 91 14.45 -0.12 0.23
N LYS A 92 14.78 0.93 -0.54
CA LYS A 92 14.57 2.32 -0.13
C LYS A 92 13.14 2.76 -0.44
N GLN A 93 12.49 3.42 0.52
CA GLN A 93 11.15 3.98 0.31
C GLN A 93 11.18 5.02 -0.81
N ARG A 94 10.14 5.03 -1.63
CA ARG A 94 9.96 6.01 -2.70
C ARG A 94 8.62 6.71 -2.55
N TRP A 95 8.69 8.01 -2.30
CA TRP A 95 7.54 8.88 -2.23
C TRP A 95 7.62 9.90 -3.37
N VAL A 96 6.48 10.19 -4.00
CA VAL A 96 6.37 11.24 -5.01
C VAL A 96 5.63 12.45 -4.45
N GLU A 97 5.79 13.60 -5.09
CA GLU A 97 5.01 14.79 -4.76
C GLU A 97 3.55 14.61 -5.17
N VAL A 98 2.61 15.18 -4.42
CA VAL A 98 1.16 15.09 -4.70
C VAL A 98 0.81 15.59 -6.11
N LYS A 99 1.54 16.62 -6.60
CA LYS A 99 1.33 17.18 -7.94
C LYS A 99 1.64 16.20 -9.08
N ASP A 100 2.49 15.20 -8.83
CA ASP A 100 2.96 14.22 -9.81
C ASP A 100 2.06 12.96 -9.87
N LEU A 101 1.09 12.86 -8.96
CA LEU A 101 0.12 11.77 -8.97
C LEU A 101 -0.74 11.77 -10.24
N GLN A 102 -0.97 10.60 -10.79
CA GLN A 102 -1.70 10.37 -12.02
C GLN A 102 -3.03 9.67 -11.75
N PHE A 103 -4.08 10.07 -12.48
CA PHE A 103 -5.38 9.39 -12.39
C PHE A 103 -5.34 7.98 -13.01
N PRO A 104 -6.10 7.03 -12.49
CA PRO A 104 -6.97 7.12 -11.31
C PRO A 104 -6.16 7.15 -10.00
N ILE A 105 -6.63 7.96 -9.04
CA ILE A 105 -6.00 8.15 -7.73
C ILE A 105 -6.87 7.49 -6.66
N LEU A 106 -6.24 6.76 -5.74
CA LEU A 106 -6.87 6.28 -4.51
C LEU A 106 -6.36 7.09 -3.31
N ILE A 107 -7.27 7.58 -2.47
CA ILE A 107 -6.93 8.24 -1.20
C ILE A 107 -7.27 7.31 -0.04
N VAL A 108 -6.31 7.09 0.82
CA VAL A 108 -6.42 6.28 2.03
C VAL A 108 -6.50 7.22 3.23
N ASN A 109 -7.67 7.26 3.89
CA ASN A 109 -7.97 8.16 5.00
C ASN A 109 -8.10 7.40 6.32
N THR A 110 -7.12 7.56 7.19
CA THR A 110 -7.12 7.05 8.58
C THR A 110 -7.21 5.50 8.67
N ILE A 111 -6.64 4.77 7.74
CA ILE A 111 -6.58 3.29 7.79
C ILE A 111 -5.32 2.86 8.51
N VAL A 112 -5.45 2.30 9.71
CA VAL A 112 -4.33 1.98 10.59
C VAL A 112 -3.87 0.52 10.55
N ASP A 113 -4.69 -0.37 10.01
CA ASP A 113 -4.33 -1.79 9.89
C ASP A 113 -3.42 -2.05 8.69
N SER A 114 -2.23 -2.56 8.94
CA SER A 114 -1.22 -2.82 7.92
C SER A 114 -1.58 -3.95 6.95
N GLU A 115 -2.46 -4.89 7.33
CA GLU A 115 -2.96 -5.92 6.42
C GLU A 115 -3.97 -5.33 5.44
N ASN A 116 -4.83 -4.44 5.93
CA ASN A 116 -5.74 -3.70 5.07
C ASN A 116 -4.96 -2.84 4.08
N ILE A 117 -3.94 -2.11 4.53
CA ILE A 117 -3.06 -1.36 3.62
C ILE A 117 -2.46 -2.28 2.55
N GLY A 118 -1.88 -3.41 2.92
CA GLY A 118 -1.32 -4.35 1.96
C GLY A 118 -2.34 -4.90 0.94
N SER A 119 -3.55 -5.19 1.41
CA SER A 119 -4.66 -5.65 0.55
C SER A 119 -5.17 -4.56 -0.37
N ILE A 120 -5.24 -3.31 0.12
CA ILE A 120 -5.59 -2.11 -0.66
C ILE A 120 -4.58 -1.89 -1.79
N LEU A 121 -3.28 -1.91 -1.50
CA LEU A 121 -2.22 -1.79 -2.51
C LEU A 121 -2.37 -2.83 -3.61
N ARG A 122 -2.68 -4.07 -3.23
CA ARG A 122 -2.84 -5.18 -4.17
C ARG A 122 -4.08 -5.00 -5.05
N ASN A 123 -5.22 -4.61 -4.47
CA ASN A 123 -6.45 -4.35 -5.20
C ASN A 123 -6.28 -3.14 -6.14
N ALA A 124 -5.71 -2.04 -5.65
CA ALA A 124 -5.44 -0.85 -6.45
C ALA A 124 -4.64 -1.19 -7.71
N ALA A 125 -3.50 -1.87 -7.56
CA ALA A 125 -2.67 -2.29 -8.69
C ALA A 125 -3.42 -3.24 -9.64
N ALA A 126 -4.22 -4.18 -9.10
CA ALA A 126 -4.95 -5.16 -9.90
C ALA A 126 -6.04 -4.53 -10.78
N PHE A 127 -6.64 -3.42 -10.35
CA PHE A 127 -7.66 -2.68 -11.08
C PHE A 127 -7.11 -1.48 -11.88
N GLY A 128 -5.79 -1.31 -11.95
CA GLY A 128 -5.17 -0.25 -12.77
C GLY A 128 -5.11 1.13 -12.12
N VAL A 129 -5.35 1.23 -10.81
CA VAL A 129 -5.03 2.46 -10.06
C VAL A 129 -3.52 2.67 -10.10
N GLN A 130 -3.08 3.86 -10.49
CA GLN A 130 -1.66 4.17 -10.64
C GLN A 130 -1.08 4.86 -9.41
N SER A 131 -1.88 5.66 -8.72
CA SER A 131 -1.43 6.53 -7.65
C SER A 131 -2.22 6.35 -6.38
N ILE A 132 -1.53 6.33 -5.22
CA ILE A 132 -2.19 6.29 -3.91
C ILE A 132 -1.66 7.40 -3.02
N LEU A 133 -2.57 8.16 -2.44
CA LEU A 133 -2.30 9.21 -1.47
C LEU A 133 -2.68 8.73 -0.06
N PHE A 134 -1.74 8.81 0.86
CA PHE A 134 -1.95 8.50 2.28
C PHE A 134 -2.04 9.78 3.10
N ASP A 135 -2.96 9.84 4.05
CA ASP A 135 -2.91 10.84 5.12
C ASP A 135 -1.83 10.47 6.16
N GLU A 136 -1.57 11.38 7.08
CA GLU A 136 -0.56 11.17 8.14
C GLU A 136 -0.99 10.15 9.20
N LYS A 137 -2.30 9.89 9.34
CA LYS A 137 -2.89 8.99 10.34
C LYS A 137 -2.92 7.55 9.88
N SER A 138 -2.81 7.31 8.59
CA SER A 138 -2.81 5.96 8.01
C SER A 138 -1.47 5.25 8.27
N ALA A 139 -1.54 3.93 8.44
CA ALA A 139 -0.35 3.09 8.56
C ALA A 139 0.51 3.19 7.29
N SER A 140 1.82 3.14 7.48
CA SER A 140 2.75 3.22 6.34
C SER A 140 2.58 2.03 5.39
N PRO A 141 2.50 2.25 4.07
CA PRO A 141 2.52 1.18 3.08
C PRO A 141 3.84 0.39 3.06
N TYR A 142 4.91 0.96 3.63
CA TYR A 142 6.23 0.35 3.72
C TYR A 142 6.46 -0.47 5.00
N LEU A 143 5.45 -0.61 5.89
CA LEU A 143 5.53 -1.59 6.97
C LEU A 143 5.71 -2.99 6.38
N ARG A 144 6.59 -3.79 6.99
CA ARG A 144 6.90 -5.15 6.52
C ARG A 144 5.65 -5.97 6.22
N ARG A 145 4.61 -5.85 7.07
CA ARG A 145 3.33 -6.54 6.89
C ARG A 145 2.60 -6.05 5.63
N SER A 146 2.51 -4.74 5.43
CA SER A 146 1.86 -4.14 4.23
C SER A 146 2.56 -4.57 2.95
N VAL A 147 3.90 -4.48 2.91
CA VAL A 147 4.72 -4.91 1.77
C VAL A 147 4.48 -6.39 1.46
N ARG A 148 4.46 -7.25 2.48
CA ARG A 148 4.23 -8.69 2.32
C ARG A 148 2.84 -9.00 1.80
N VAL A 149 1.79 -8.43 2.41
CA VAL A 149 0.38 -8.65 2.02
C VAL A 149 0.10 -8.13 0.62
N SER A 150 0.74 -7.01 0.22
CA SER A 150 0.64 -6.50 -1.16
C SER A 150 1.20 -7.47 -2.20
N MET A 151 1.94 -8.49 -1.77
CA MET A 151 2.62 -9.44 -2.67
C MET A 151 3.56 -8.74 -3.67
N GLY A 152 4.08 -7.55 -3.33
CA GLY A 152 4.93 -6.72 -4.17
C GLY A 152 4.17 -5.86 -5.20
N ALA A 153 2.85 -5.74 -5.12
CA ALA A 153 2.08 -4.79 -5.92
C ALA A 153 2.49 -3.33 -5.64
N ILE A 154 2.94 -3.05 -4.41
CA ILE A 154 3.45 -1.74 -4.01
C ILE A 154 4.53 -1.19 -4.97
N PHE A 155 5.33 -2.05 -5.59
CA PHE A 155 6.43 -1.63 -6.47
C PHE A 155 5.98 -1.11 -7.84
N GLN A 156 4.68 -1.23 -8.15
CA GLN A 156 4.07 -0.75 -9.39
C GLN A 156 3.30 0.56 -9.21
N LEU A 157 3.22 1.09 -7.98
CA LEU A 157 2.37 2.21 -7.62
C LEU A 157 3.19 3.46 -7.32
N GLN A 158 2.65 4.62 -7.66
CA GLN A 158 3.13 5.91 -7.18
C GLN A 158 2.49 6.21 -5.83
N LEU A 159 3.29 6.43 -4.82
CA LEU A 159 2.82 6.67 -3.45
C LEU A 159 3.19 8.08 -3.01
N ALA A 160 2.22 8.82 -2.48
CA ALA A 160 2.41 10.12 -1.85
C ALA A 160 1.83 10.13 -0.44
N LYS A 161 2.29 11.07 0.38
CA LYS A 161 1.79 11.28 1.74
C LYS A 161 1.57 12.76 2.00
N VAL A 162 0.50 13.09 2.72
CA VAL A 162 0.18 14.46 3.12
C VAL A 162 -0.20 14.56 4.59
N THR A 163 0.02 15.74 5.16
CA THR A 163 -0.46 16.11 6.50
C THR A 163 -1.89 16.65 6.47
N SER A 164 -2.32 17.22 5.33
CA SER A 164 -3.68 17.75 5.13
C SER A 164 -4.27 17.27 3.81
N LEU A 165 -5.34 16.48 3.91
CA LEU A 165 -6.09 16.05 2.73
C LEU A 165 -6.83 17.21 2.06
N SER A 166 -7.32 18.19 2.81
CA SER A 166 -8.10 19.30 2.25
C SER A 166 -7.38 20.04 1.13
N THR A 167 -6.09 20.32 1.32
CA THR A 167 -5.26 20.98 0.29
C THR A 167 -5.09 20.11 -0.95
N ALA A 168 -4.88 18.81 -0.76
CA ALA A 168 -4.73 17.87 -1.87
C ALA A 168 -6.04 17.73 -2.68
N LEU A 169 -7.20 17.69 -2.00
CA LEU A 169 -8.51 17.59 -2.66
C LEU A 169 -8.80 18.81 -3.53
N ILE A 170 -8.45 20.03 -3.07
CA ILE A 170 -8.57 21.25 -3.88
C ILE A 170 -7.73 21.12 -5.15
N GLY A 171 -6.46 20.73 -5.01
CA GLY A 171 -5.57 20.57 -6.16
C GLY A 171 -6.03 19.48 -7.15
N PHE A 172 -6.70 18.42 -6.69
CA PHE A 172 -7.28 17.43 -7.60
C PHE A 172 -8.51 17.98 -8.34
N LYS A 173 -9.36 18.80 -7.69
CA LYS A 173 -10.48 19.47 -8.35
C LYS A 173 -10.02 20.45 -9.43
N GLU A 174 -8.93 21.18 -9.19
CA GLU A 174 -8.32 22.06 -10.20
C GLU A 174 -7.84 21.29 -11.43
N LYS A 175 -7.52 20.00 -11.27
CA LYS A 175 -7.17 19.07 -12.36
C LYS A 175 -8.37 18.28 -12.91
N GLU A 176 -9.59 18.77 -12.69
CA GLU A 176 -10.84 18.10 -13.10
C GLU A 176 -11.01 16.68 -12.52
N GLY A 177 -10.48 16.44 -11.33
CA GLY A 177 -10.64 15.18 -10.60
C GLY A 177 -12.06 15.01 -10.08
N ASN A 178 -12.67 13.85 -10.34
CA ASN A 178 -13.97 13.46 -9.79
C ASN A 178 -13.78 12.80 -8.43
N LEU A 179 -14.11 13.51 -7.36
CA LEU A 179 -13.91 13.07 -5.98
C LEU A 179 -15.08 12.19 -5.52
N ILE A 180 -14.83 10.91 -5.34
CA ILE A 180 -15.84 9.93 -4.89
C ILE A 180 -15.39 9.35 -3.56
N SER A 181 -16.16 9.59 -2.50
CA SER A 181 -15.95 8.95 -1.19
C SER A 181 -16.76 7.66 -1.09
N LEU A 182 -16.10 6.54 -0.79
CA LEU A 182 -16.77 5.26 -0.53
C LEU A 182 -17.15 5.18 0.94
N ALA A 183 -18.42 5.43 1.24
CA ALA A 183 -18.94 5.48 2.60
C ALA A 183 -20.39 4.98 2.68
N LEU A 184 -20.79 4.53 3.87
CA LEU A 184 -22.20 4.19 4.13
C LEU A 184 -23.07 5.46 4.09
N PRO A 185 -24.32 5.35 3.64
CA PRO A 185 -25.27 6.47 3.68
C PRO A 185 -25.44 6.98 5.12
N LYS A 186 -25.37 8.30 5.29
CA LYS A 186 -25.65 8.97 6.57
C LYS A 186 -27.00 9.69 6.51
N GLU A 187 -27.67 9.84 7.64
CA GLU A 187 -28.96 10.56 7.74
C GLU A 187 -28.86 12.09 7.58
N ASN A 188 -27.73 12.59 7.10
CA ASN A 188 -27.51 14.01 6.86
C ASN A 188 -28.09 14.41 5.49
N HIS A 189 -29.10 15.28 5.47
CA HIS A 189 -29.79 15.72 4.26
C HIS A 189 -28.86 16.30 3.16
N GLN A 190 -27.79 17.02 3.56
CA GLN A 190 -26.85 17.59 2.59
C GLN A 190 -26.02 16.51 1.87
N LEU A 191 -25.69 15.44 2.56
CA LEU A 191 -24.94 14.32 1.98
C LEU A 191 -25.84 13.38 1.17
N GLN A 192 -27.14 13.29 1.51
CA GLN A 192 -28.09 12.41 0.80
C GLN A 192 -28.24 12.79 -0.68
N SER A 193 -28.25 14.10 -1.01
CA SER A 193 -28.44 14.55 -2.40
C SER A 193 -27.31 14.12 -3.35
N LYS A 194 -26.11 13.84 -2.83
CA LYS A 194 -24.94 13.36 -3.58
C LYS A 194 -24.61 11.89 -3.34
N THR A 195 -25.47 11.14 -2.61
CA THR A 195 -25.26 9.72 -2.30
C THR A 195 -25.85 8.85 -3.41
N LYS A 196 -25.06 7.93 -3.95
CA LYS A 196 -25.43 6.99 -5.01
C LYS A 196 -24.85 5.61 -4.75
N THR A 197 -25.49 4.57 -5.27
CA THR A 197 -24.82 3.25 -5.31
C THR A 197 -23.62 3.30 -6.25
N VAL A 198 -22.63 2.47 -6.02
CA VAL A 198 -21.43 2.39 -6.90
C VAL A 198 -21.81 2.05 -8.35
N GLN A 199 -22.92 1.32 -8.56
CA GLN A 199 -23.45 0.97 -9.88
C GLN A 199 -24.04 2.19 -10.63
N GLU A 200 -24.64 3.14 -9.89
CA GLU A 200 -25.26 4.34 -10.48
C GLU A 200 -24.26 5.43 -10.84
N ILE A 201 -23.05 5.38 -10.29
CA ILE A 201 -22.00 6.39 -10.54
C ILE A 201 -21.46 6.28 -11.97
N GLY A 202 -21.35 5.05 -12.48
CA GLY A 202 -20.71 4.78 -13.77
C GLY A 202 -19.18 4.88 -13.70
N LYS A 203 -18.54 5.11 -14.85
CA LYS A 203 -17.08 5.21 -14.98
C LYS A 203 -16.67 6.67 -15.14
N PRO A 204 -16.25 7.36 -14.06
CA PRO A 204 -15.87 8.76 -14.13
C PRO A 204 -14.47 8.90 -14.78
N ASN A 205 -14.32 9.95 -15.58
CA ASN A 205 -12.99 10.39 -15.97
C ASN A 205 -12.23 10.92 -14.72
N ASN A 206 -10.90 10.84 -14.73
CA ASN A 206 -10.07 11.39 -13.64
C ASN A 206 -10.55 10.98 -12.24
N LEU A 207 -10.78 9.68 -12.02
CA LEU A 207 -11.27 9.15 -10.75
C LEU A 207 -10.31 9.47 -9.60
N VAL A 208 -10.85 10.07 -8.53
CA VAL A 208 -10.23 10.16 -7.21
C VAL A 208 -11.14 9.44 -6.22
N LEU A 209 -10.83 8.19 -5.91
CA LEU A 209 -11.61 7.37 -4.98
C LEU A 209 -11.04 7.51 -3.57
N ILE A 210 -11.90 7.79 -2.60
CA ILE A 210 -11.51 7.99 -1.19
C ILE A 210 -12.11 6.86 -0.36
N ILE A 211 -11.28 6.18 0.41
CA ILE A 211 -11.68 5.13 1.35
C ILE A 211 -11.24 5.50 2.76
N GLY A 212 -12.03 5.11 3.74
CA GLY A 212 -11.81 5.49 5.14
C GLY A 212 -11.73 4.32 6.10
N ASN A 213 -11.53 4.65 7.36
CA ASN A 213 -11.45 3.73 8.49
C ASN A 213 -12.74 2.93 8.67
N GLU A 214 -12.64 1.66 9.08
CA GLU A 214 -13.79 0.75 9.26
C GLU A 214 -14.71 1.17 10.41
N ALA A 215 -14.16 1.78 11.46
CA ALA A 215 -14.92 2.17 12.65
C ALA A 215 -15.49 3.59 12.52
N ASN A 216 -14.67 4.56 12.07
CA ASN A 216 -15.03 5.97 12.05
C ASN A 216 -15.46 6.46 10.66
N GLY A 217 -15.23 5.66 9.61
CA GLY A 217 -15.49 6.05 8.24
C GLY A 217 -14.49 7.09 7.72
N ILE A 218 -14.97 7.94 6.81
CA ILE A 218 -14.23 9.06 6.22
C ILE A 218 -14.50 10.33 7.02
N GLU A 219 -13.49 11.17 7.21
CA GLU A 219 -13.62 12.46 7.90
C GLU A 219 -14.69 13.34 7.22
N GLU A 220 -15.49 14.06 8.03
CA GLU A 220 -16.64 14.84 7.54
C GLU A 220 -16.20 15.91 6.53
N SER A 221 -15.09 16.60 6.78
CA SER A 221 -14.51 17.58 5.86
C SER A 221 -14.17 17.00 4.48
N VAL A 222 -13.79 15.73 4.42
CA VAL A 222 -13.50 15.01 3.18
C VAL A 222 -14.80 14.61 2.46
N LEU A 223 -15.82 14.15 3.21
CA LEU A 223 -17.15 13.87 2.68
C LEU A 223 -17.80 15.12 2.08
N ASP A 224 -17.67 16.27 2.76
CA ASP A 224 -18.20 17.55 2.27
C ASP A 224 -17.54 18.00 0.97
N ALA A 225 -16.23 17.80 0.86
CA ALA A 225 -15.46 18.11 -0.34
C ALA A 225 -15.73 17.17 -1.51
N SER A 226 -16.29 15.98 -1.28
CA SER A 226 -16.55 14.97 -2.33
C SER A 226 -17.71 15.39 -3.24
N ASP A 227 -17.60 15.08 -4.52
CA ASP A 227 -18.63 15.32 -5.52
C ASP A 227 -19.76 14.27 -5.42
N VAL A 228 -19.38 13.01 -5.11
CA VAL A 228 -20.30 11.89 -4.92
C VAL A 228 -19.89 11.08 -3.70
N ILE A 229 -20.89 10.59 -2.97
CA ILE A 229 -20.72 9.57 -1.93
C ILE A 229 -21.25 8.26 -2.51
N GLY A 230 -20.31 7.37 -2.85
CA GLY A 230 -20.63 6.04 -3.35
C GLY A 230 -20.85 5.06 -2.21
N TYR A 231 -21.86 4.22 -2.30
CA TYR A 231 -22.03 3.12 -1.36
C TYR A 231 -22.33 1.80 -2.05
N ILE A 232 -22.00 0.71 -1.37
CA ILE A 232 -22.31 -0.66 -1.80
C ILE A 232 -23.57 -1.09 -1.05
N PRO A 233 -24.68 -1.41 -1.73
CA PRO A 233 -25.89 -1.88 -1.05
C PRO A 233 -25.66 -3.22 -0.37
N MET A 234 -25.89 -3.29 0.94
CA MET A 234 -25.77 -4.52 1.73
C MET A 234 -27.10 -5.27 1.81
N LYS A 235 -27.04 -6.60 1.95
CA LYS A 235 -28.18 -7.48 2.19
C LYS A 235 -28.07 -8.14 3.57
N ASN A 236 -29.16 -8.76 4.03
CA ASN A 236 -29.19 -9.61 5.22
C ASN A 236 -28.72 -8.90 6.51
N LYS A 237 -28.97 -7.59 6.67
CA LYS A 237 -28.58 -6.78 7.83
C LYS A 237 -27.08 -6.81 8.13
N ILE A 238 -26.24 -6.97 7.10
CA ILE A 238 -24.79 -6.79 7.24
C ILE A 238 -24.50 -5.29 7.14
N ASP A 239 -23.78 -4.76 8.14
CA ASP A 239 -23.52 -3.33 8.24
C ASP A 239 -22.50 -2.85 7.21
N SER A 240 -21.40 -3.59 7.01
CA SER A 240 -20.31 -3.19 6.12
C SER A 240 -19.47 -4.38 5.64
N LEU A 241 -18.62 -4.16 4.66
CA LEU A 241 -17.52 -5.03 4.25
C LEU A 241 -16.20 -4.52 4.82
N ASN A 242 -15.23 -5.42 4.96
CA ASN A 242 -13.85 -4.98 5.16
C ASN A 242 -13.45 -4.00 4.05
N VAL A 243 -12.68 -2.97 4.40
CA VAL A 243 -12.35 -1.85 3.50
C VAL A 243 -11.68 -2.31 2.20
N SER A 244 -10.82 -3.33 2.25
CA SER A 244 -10.17 -3.83 1.04
C SER A 244 -11.13 -4.57 0.11
N HIS A 245 -12.13 -5.25 0.65
CA HIS A 245 -13.20 -5.89 -0.16
C HIS A 245 -14.15 -4.84 -0.74
N ALA A 246 -14.55 -3.86 0.06
CA ALA A 246 -15.35 -2.74 -0.42
C ALA A 246 -14.65 -1.99 -1.57
N LEU A 247 -13.34 -1.74 -1.42
CA LEU A 247 -12.53 -1.15 -2.48
C LEU A 247 -12.55 -1.97 -3.77
N ALA A 248 -12.36 -3.30 -3.69
CA ALA A 248 -12.35 -4.16 -4.87
C ALA A 248 -13.69 -4.13 -5.61
N VAL A 249 -14.80 -4.15 -4.87
CA VAL A 249 -16.15 -4.02 -5.46
C VAL A 249 -16.33 -2.65 -6.11
N ALA A 250 -15.94 -1.55 -5.43
CA ALA A 250 -16.05 -0.21 -5.98
C ALA A 250 -15.22 -0.05 -7.26
N LEU A 251 -13.95 -0.45 -7.24
CA LEU A 251 -13.08 -0.35 -8.42
C LEU A 251 -13.59 -1.15 -9.62
N SER A 252 -14.20 -2.31 -9.39
CA SER A 252 -14.79 -3.13 -10.48
C SER A 252 -15.95 -2.46 -11.20
N HIS A 253 -16.59 -1.46 -10.59
CA HIS A 253 -17.67 -0.67 -11.20
C HIS A 253 -17.18 0.67 -11.75
N LEU A 254 -16.18 1.27 -11.09
CA LEU A 254 -15.73 2.62 -11.41
C LEU A 254 -14.61 2.66 -12.46
N LEU A 255 -13.90 1.56 -12.70
CA LEU A 255 -12.84 1.38 -13.69
C LEU A 255 -13.20 0.28 -14.68
#